data_c138a87b6d28d63ceb8e21af496f1534
#
_entry.id   c138a87b6d28d63ceb8e21af496f1534
#
_cell.length_a   1.000
_cell.length_b   1.000
_cell.length_c   1.000
_cell.angle_alpha   90.00
_cell.angle_beta   90.00
_cell.angle_gamma   90.00
#
_symmetry.space_group_name_H-M   'P 1'
#
loop_
_entity.id
_entity.type
_entity.pdbx_description
1 polymer ?
#
loop_
_entity_poly.entity_id
_entity_poly.type
_entity_poly.pdbx_seq_one_letter_code
_entity_poly.pdbx_strand_id
1 'polypeptide(L)'
;GGRNNFIPSEAPTGSEHDNVYQKKKSYWENVDNPFTSDADIIDHQNALIEYPNKVTFSFHTSINVPDEQRRFCVIGSRGMAEGDFGRGGLRITDARTGNLLEEHDFSYPSTPGSGNYPSHYGADQLMCEDIVSFLRGDLSSLPVGPKEAIAAGLVAMAIDESMKTGQIVDMTKTWQKLDSLY
;
A
#
# COMPACT_ATOMS: atom_id res chain seq x y z
N GLY A 1 0.75 -13.77 -7.43
CA GLY A 1 -0.23 -13.64 -6.35
C GLY A 1 -1.16 -14.83 -6.23
N GLY A 2 -1.94 -14.86 -5.20
CA GLY A 2 -2.87 -15.96 -4.99
C GLY A 2 -3.70 -15.79 -3.73
N ARG A 3 -4.37 -16.87 -3.41
CA ARG A 3 -5.17 -17.07 -2.21
C ARG A 3 -4.54 -18.16 -1.36
N ASN A 4 -4.97 -18.23 -0.11
CA ASN A 4 -4.54 -19.30 0.80
C ASN A 4 -3.02 -19.38 0.91
N ASN A 5 -2.40 -18.24 1.22
CA ASN A 5 -0.97 -18.17 1.51
C ASN A 5 -0.55 -19.09 2.67
N PHE A 6 -1.52 -19.48 3.50
CA PHE A 6 -1.34 -20.39 4.62
C PHE A 6 -1.72 -21.81 4.24
N ILE A 7 -0.89 -22.76 4.66
CA ILE A 7 -1.10 -24.19 4.42
C ILE A 7 -1.79 -24.78 5.64
N PRO A 8 -2.99 -25.38 5.51
CA PRO A 8 -3.75 -25.87 6.67
C PRO A 8 -3.00 -26.86 7.56
N SER A 9 -2.13 -27.70 6.98
CA SER A 9 -1.29 -28.64 7.73
C SER A 9 -0.18 -27.96 8.54
N GLU A 10 0.11 -26.69 8.27
CA GLU A 10 1.11 -25.89 8.97
C GLU A 10 0.44 -24.92 9.97
N ALA A 11 -0.87 -25.00 10.12
CA ALA A 11 -1.59 -24.20 11.10
C ALA A 11 -1.00 -24.40 12.50
N PRO A 12 -0.63 -23.34 13.21
CA PRO A 12 -0.09 -23.45 14.56
C PRO A 12 -1.10 -24.14 15.48
N THR A 13 -0.60 -25.04 16.30
CA THR A 13 -1.41 -25.73 17.32
C THR A 13 -1.06 -25.19 18.69
N GLY A 14 -2.07 -24.73 19.42
CA GLY A 14 -1.93 -24.24 20.79
C GLY A 14 -2.13 -22.74 20.95
N SER A 15 -2.46 -22.33 22.17
CA SER A 15 -2.91 -20.97 22.50
C SER A 15 -1.86 -19.86 22.27
N GLU A 16 -0.57 -20.20 22.25
CA GLU A 16 0.48 -19.23 22.01
C GLU A 16 0.52 -18.78 20.55
N HIS A 17 0.18 -19.65 19.62
CA HIS A 17 0.20 -19.37 18.18
C HIS A 17 -1.12 -18.78 17.66
N ASP A 18 -2.24 -19.12 18.30
CA ASP A 18 -3.54 -18.50 17.98
C ASP A 18 -3.49 -16.98 18.11
N ASN A 19 -2.61 -16.47 18.97
CA ASN A 19 -2.44 -15.05 19.21
C ASN A 19 -1.74 -14.29 18.07
N VAL A 20 -0.95 -14.90 17.21
CA VAL A 20 -0.22 -14.18 16.15
C VAL A 20 -1.16 -13.70 15.05
N TYR A 21 -2.10 -14.54 14.64
CA TYR A 21 -3.06 -14.26 13.58
C TYR A 21 -4.43 -13.79 14.09
N GLN A 22 -4.74 -14.03 15.36
CA GLN A 22 -6.00 -13.63 16.01
C GLN A 22 -5.88 -12.35 16.85
N LYS A 23 -4.69 -11.77 16.96
CA LYS A 23 -4.40 -10.68 17.91
C LYS A 23 -5.12 -9.37 17.63
N LYS A 24 -5.57 -9.15 16.44
CA LYS A 24 -6.43 -8.01 16.16
C LYS A 24 -7.87 -8.50 16.17
N LYS A 25 -8.52 -8.42 17.34
CA LYS A 25 -9.95 -8.14 17.33
C LYS A 25 -10.10 -6.83 16.53
N SER A 26 -10.10 -6.98 15.22
CA SER A 26 -10.46 -5.91 14.31
C SER A 26 -11.94 -5.60 14.59
N TYR A 27 -12.43 -4.51 14.05
CA TYR A 27 -13.86 -4.17 14.02
C TYR A 27 -14.76 -5.29 13.45
N TRP A 28 -14.17 -6.36 12.97
CA TRP A 28 -14.80 -7.54 12.38
C TRP A 28 -14.75 -8.66 13.42
N GLU A 29 -15.84 -8.83 14.18
CA GLU A 29 -15.92 -9.81 15.28
C GLU A 29 -15.85 -11.28 14.82
N ASN A 30 -16.00 -11.57 13.52
CA ASN A 30 -15.99 -12.91 12.95
C ASN A 30 -14.96 -12.98 11.81
N VAL A 31 -13.69 -12.98 12.15
CA VAL A 31 -12.64 -13.25 11.14
C VAL A 31 -12.43 -14.76 11.07
N ASP A 32 -12.66 -15.32 9.89
CA ASP A 32 -12.38 -16.71 9.62
C ASP A 32 -10.87 -17.00 9.80
N ASN A 33 -10.59 -18.22 10.26
CA ASN A 33 -9.22 -18.68 10.40
C ASN A 33 -8.56 -18.70 9.00
N PRO A 34 -7.46 -17.97 8.77
CA PRO A 34 -6.83 -17.87 7.45
C PRO A 34 -6.34 -19.21 6.90
N PHE A 35 -6.10 -20.21 7.77
CA PHE A 35 -5.68 -21.56 7.37
C PHE A 35 -6.83 -22.42 6.85
N THR A 36 -8.07 -22.11 7.19
CA THR A 36 -9.25 -22.92 6.88
C THR A 36 -10.34 -22.16 6.15
N SER A 37 -10.16 -20.87 5.94
CA SER A 37 -11.12 -20.03 5.23
C SER A 37 -11.24 -20.43 3.75
N ASP A 38 -12.44 -20.39 3.23
CA ASP A 38 -12.76 -20.53 1.80
C ASP A 38 -12.85 -19.16 1.07
N ALA A 39 -12.41 -18.08 1.74
CA ALA A 39 -12.40 -16.75 1.17
C ALA A 39 -11.71 -16.71 -0.21
N ASP A 40 -12.26 -15.95 -1.12
CA ASP A 40 -11.76 -15.84 -2.49
C ASP A 40 -10.90 -14.59 -2.74
N ILE A 41 -10.64 -13.81 -1.72
CA ILE A 41 -9.78 -12.64 -1.80
C ILE A 41 -8.31 -13.04 -2.00
N ILE A 42 -7.58 -12.24 -2.76
CA ILE A 42 -6.14 -12.38 -2.90
C ILE A 42 -5.49 -11.92 -1.59
N ASP A 43 -4.72 -12.79 -0.96
CA ASP A 43 -4.07 -12.53 0.33
C ASP A 43 -2.57 -12.22 0.21
N HIS A 44 -1.96 -12.51 -0.93
CA HIS A 44 -0.60 -12.13 -1.26
C HIS A 44 -0.44 -11.89 -2.76
N GLN A 45 0.39 -10.93 -3.13
CA GLN A 45 0.61 -10.60 -4.54
C GLN A 45 2.00 -9.99 -4.75
N ASN A 46 2.63 -10.35 -5.87
CA ASN A 46 3.84 -9.70 -6.36
C ASN A 46 3.61 -9.28 -7.80
N ALA A 47 4.08 -8.09 -8.16
CA ALA A 47 4.04 -7.61 -9.53
C ALA A 47 5.32 -6.84 -9.88
N LEU A 48 5.71 -6.93 -11.15
CA LEU A 48 6.74 -6.09 -11.76
C LEU A 48 6.07 -5.23 -12.82
N ILE A 49 6.32 -3.93 -12.76
CA ILE A 49 5.73 -2.94 -13.65
C ILE A 49 6.87 -2.17 -14.32
N GLU A 50 6.83 -2.07 -15.63
CA GLU A 50 7.73 -1.22 -16.39
C GLU A 50 6.94 -0.05 -16.98
N TYR A 51 7.43 1.17 -16.75
CA TYR A 51 6.87 2.39 -17.31
C TYR A 51 7.56 2.73 -18.65
N PRO A 52 6.91 3.50 -19.55
CA PRO A 52 7.49 3.88 -20.85
C PRO A 52 8.86 4.54 -20.76
N ASN A 53 9.14 5.28 -19.68
CA ASN A 53 10.42 5.93 -19.40
C ASN A 53 11.48 4.98 -18.79
N LYS A 54 11.24 3.66 -18.82
CA LYS A 54 12.12 2.61 -18.27
C LYS A 54 12.26 2.63 -16.74
N VAL A 55 11.46 3.38 -16.03
CA VAL A 55 11.33 3.20 -14.59
C VAL A 55 10.65 1.86 -14.32
N THR A 56 11.20 1.10 -13.41
CA THR A 56 10.62 -0.18 -12.96
C THR A 56 10.08 -0.05 -11.54
N PHE A 57 8.97 -0.70 -11.28
CA PHE A 57 8.36 -0.75 -9.96
C PHE A 57 8.12 -2.20 -9.56
N SER A 58 8.59 -2.58 -8.38
CA SER A 58 8.32 -3.87 -7.76
C SER A 58 7.27 -3.68 -6.68
N PHE A 59 6.14 -4.34 -6.83
CA PHE A 59 5.05 -4.32 -5.86
C PHE A 59 4.99 -5.66 -5.14
N HIS A 60 4.87 -5.60 -3.82
CA HIS A 60 4.64 -6.77 -2.98
C HIS A 60 3.57 -6.45 -1.95
N THR A 61 2.62 -7.33 -1.77
CA THR A 61 1.63 -7.24 -0.70
C THR A 61 1.35 -8.61 -0.08
N SER A 62 1.09 -8.61 1.21
CA SER A 62 0.52 -9.73 1.95
C SER A 62 -0.36 -9.16 3.05
N ILE A 63 -1.59 -9.63 3.17
CA ILE A 63 -2.53 -9.18 4.20
C ILE A 63 -2.40 -9.97 5.49
N ASN A 64 -1.75 -11.13 5.43
CA ASN A 64 -1.58 -12.03 6.56
C ASN A 64 -0.17 -11.86 7.17
N VAL A 65 0.07 -10.72 7.79
CA VAL A 65 1.36 -10.40 8.40
C VAL A 65 1.18 -10.06 9.89
N PRO A 66 2.12 -10.47 10.74
CA PRO A 66 2.04 -10.21 12.18
C PRO A 66 2.26 -8.74 12.54
N ASP A 67 2.93 -7.99 11.66
CA ASP A 67 3.29 -6.60 11.85
C ASP A 67 2.97 -5.81 10.58
N GLU A 68 1.97 -4.93 10.69
CA GLU A 68 1.51 -4.11 9.57
C GLU A 68 2.56 -3.07 9.20
N GLN A 69 2.86 -3.00 7.89
CA GLN A 69 3.82 -2.06 7.35
C GLN A 69 3.48 -1.72 5.89
N ARG A 70 3.78 -0.50 5.48
CA ARG A 70 3.60 -0.02 4.10
C ARG A 70 4.88 0.66 3.64
N ARG A 71 5.91 -0.16 3.39
CA ARG A 71 7.24 0.32 3.02
C ARG A 71 7.34 0.69 1.56
N PHE A 72 8.15 1.69 1.30
CA PHE A 72 8.53 2.06 -0.05
C PHE A 72 10.04 2.38 -0.11
N CYS A 73 10.61 2.21 -1.29
CA CYS A 73 11.96 2.65 -1.61
C CYS A 73 11.96 3.16 -3.05
N VAL A 74 12.38 4.40 -3.25
CA VAL A 74 12.54 5.02 -4.56
C VAL A 74 14.02 5.29 -4.79
N ILE A 75 14.59 4.67 -5.82
CA ILE A 75 15.99 4.81 -6.17
C ILE A 75 16.08 5.67 -7.44
N GLY A 76 16.77 6.77 -7.34
CA GLY A 76 17.00 7.70 -8.46
C GLY A 76 18.48 8.00 -8.68
N SER A 77 18.79 8.71 -9.77
CA SER A 77 20.18 9.08 -10.11
C SER A 77 20.85 10.00 -9.10
N ARG A 78 20.10 10.71 -8.29
CA ARG A 78 20.61 11.65 -7.28
C ARG A 78 20.60 11.11 -5.86
N GLY A 79 19.86 10.06 -5.59
CA GLY A 79 19.71 9.51 -4.23
C GLY A 79 18.63 8.46 -4.14
N MET A 80 18.38 8.08 -2.92
CA MET A 80 17.36 7.11 -2.54
C MET A 80 16.46 7.71 -1.48
N ALA A 81 15.15 7.52 -1.62
CA ALA A 81 14.18 7.83 -0.59
C ALA A 81 13.51 6.53 -0.15
N GLU A 82 13.51 6.27 1.14
CA GLU A 82 12.87 5.10 1.73
C GLU A 82 12.03 5.47 2.94
N GLY A 83 10.97 4.73 3.17
CA GLY A 83 10.10 5.02 4.31
C GLY A 83 9.03 3.98 4.54
N ASP A 84 8.21 4.26 5.53
CA ASP A 84 7.06 3.44 5.90
C ASP A 84 5.86 4.33 6.21
N PHE A 85 4.83 4.28 5.37
CA PHE A 85 3.62 5.10 5.57
C PHE A 85 2.88 4.77 6.87
N GLY A 86 2.95 3.52 7.34
CA GLY A 86 2.32 3.14 8.59
C GLY A 86 3.06 3.64 9.83
N ARG A 87 4.38 3.85 9.71
CA ARG A 87 5.25 4.29 10.81
C ARG A 87 5.70 5.73 10.69
N GLY A 88 5.39 6.38 9.57
CA GLY A 88 5.68 7.79 9.35
C GLY A 88 7.15 8.15 9.08
N GLY A 89 8.04 7.17 8.99
CA GLY A 89 9.46 7.43 8.75
C GLY A 89 9.77 7.70 7.28
N LEU A 90 10.59 8.73 7.01
CA LEU A 90 11.17 8.99 5.69
C LEU A 90 12.67 9.30 5.83
N ARG A 91 13.51 8.64 5.02
CA ARG A 91 14.95 8.88 4.95
C ARG A 91 15.36 9.16 3.52
N ILE A 92 16.22 10.16 3.33
CA ILE A 92 16.78 10.52 2.03
C ILE A 92 18.29 10.41 2.09
N THR A 93 18.86 9.60 1.19
CA THR A 93 20.29 9.31 1.13
C THR A 93 20.87 9.79 -0.20
N ASP A 94 22.03 10.43 -0.16
CA ASP A 94 22.75 10.91 -1.35
C ASP A 94 23.37 9.76 -2.16
N ALA A 95 23.18 9.76 -3.48
CA ALA A 95 23.65 8.68 -4.35
C ALA A 95 25.19 8.62 -4.48
N ARG A 96 25.86 9.74 -4.32
CA ARG A 96 27.31 9.83 -4.54
C ARG A 96 28.12 9.47 -3.30
N THR A 97 27.64 9.86 -2.12
CA THR A 97 28.37 9.72 -0.87
C THR A 97 27.82 8.61 0.03
N GLY A 98 26.58 8.20 -0.20
CA GLY A 98 25.88 7.29 0.70
C GLY A 98 25.47 7.94 2.04
N ASN A 99 25.71 9.25 2.20
CA ASN A 99 25.36 9.94 3.42
C ASN A 99 23.84 10.20 3.52
N LEU A 100 23.33 10.13 4.75
CA LEU A 100 21.99 10.59 5.05
C LEU A 100 21.92 12.10 4.85
N LEU A 101 20.99 12.55 4.00
CA LEU A 101 20.73 13.96 3.74
C LEU A 101 19.62 14.49 4.65
N GLU A 102 18.54 13.75 4.75
CA GLU A 102 17.35 14.14 5.50
C GLU A 102 16.73 12.92 6.18
N GLU A 103 16.17 13.14 7.36
CA GLU A 103 15.35 12.17 8.07
C GLU A 103 14.15 12.90 8.67
N HIS A 104 12.96 12.39 8.39
CA HIS A 104 11.71 12.97 8.87
C HIS A 104 10.88 11.91 9.58
N ASP A 105 10.22 12.34 10.65
CA ASP A 105 9.21 11.55 11.34
C ASP A 105 7.86 12.22 11.15
N PHE A 106 7.02 11.63 10.33
CA PHE A 106 5.64 12.03 10.08
C PHE A 106 4.67 11.11 10.84
N SER A 107 5.17 10.35 11.81
CA SER A 107 4.30 9.50 12.61
C SER A 107 3.19 10.35 13.26
N TYR A 108 1.96 9.89 13.09
CA TYR A 108 0.83 10.55 13.72
C TYR A 108 0.96 10.37 15.23
N PRO A 109 0.90 11.45 16.03
CA PRO A 109 0.99 11.33 17.47
C PRO A 109 -0.18 10.52 18.00
N SER A 110 0.06 9.24 18.25
CA SER A 110 -0.88 8.40 18.99
C SER A 110 -0.87 8.87 20.43
N THR A 111 -2.02 9.28 20.97
CA THR A 111 -2.14 9.53 22.41
C THR A 111 -1.94 8.17 23.11
N PRO A 112 -0.86 7.99 23.88
CA PRO A 112 -0.60 6.72 24.55
C PRO A 112 -1.82 6.29 25.37
N GLY A 113 -2.32 5.08 25.12
CA GLY A 113 -3.44 4.48 25.86
C GLY A 113 -4.84 4.81 25.36
N SER A 114 -5.01 5.63 24.32
CA SER A 114 -6.36 5.94 23.80
C SER A 114 -6.99 4.84 22.97
N GLY A 115 -6.18 3.91 22.43
CA GLY A 115 -6.66 2.88 21.48
C GLY A 115 -7.21 3.45 20.15
N ASN A 116 -7.30 4.76 20.03
CA ASN A 116 -7.76 5.46 18.86
C ASN A 116 -6.57 5.82 17.96
N TYR A 117 -6.19 4.92 17.10
CA TYR A 117 -5.43 5.30 15.92
C TYR A 117 -6.38 6.01 14.96
N PRO A 118 -6.03 7.19 14.44
CA PRO A 118 -6.82 7.81 13.39
C PRO A 118 -6.92 6.83 12.21
N SER A 119 -8.09 6.78 11.58
CA SER A 119 -8.33 5.95 10.41
C SER A 119 -7.21 6.15 9.37
N HIS A 120 -6.65 5.06 8.85
CA HIS A 120 -5.54 5.06 7.89
C HIS A 120 -4.36 5.97 8.28
N TYR A 121 -3.96 5.94 9.58
CA TYR A 121 -2.85 6.73 10.12
C TYR A 121 -3.01 8.24 9.92
N GLY A 122 -4.26 8.74 9.93
CA GLY A 122 -4.57 10.15 9.74
C GLY A 122 -4.76 10.58 8.28
N ALA A 123 -4.53 9.71 7.31
CA ALA A 123 -4.65 10.05 5.89
C ALA A 123 -6.07 10.47 5.50
N ASP A 124 -7.11 9.85 6.08
CA ASP A 124 -8.50 10.20 5.79
C ASP A 124 -8.82 11.63 6.22
N GLN A 125 -8.31 12.07 7.36
CA GLN A 125 -8.49 13.43 7.81
C GLN A 125 -7.79 14.42 6.87
N LEU A 126 -6.52 14.19 6.54
CA LEU A 126 -5.76 15.03 5.62
C LEU A 126 -6.45 15.12 4.25
N MET A 127 -6.92 14.01 3.71
CA MET A 127 -7.68 14.01 2.46
C MET A 127 -8.95 14.86 2.54
N CYS A 128 -9.70 14.79 3.63
CA CYS A 128 -10.88 15.63 3.83
C CYS A 128 -10.52 17.12 3.94
N GLU A 129 -9.44 17.45 4.64
CA GLU A 129 -8.94 18.82 4.76
C GLU A 129 -8.52 19.40 3.39
N ASP A 130 -7.82 18.61 2.57
CA ASP A 130 -7.44 19.00 1.20
C ASP A 130 -8.66 19.25 0.33
N ILE A 131 -9.66 18.35 0.36
CA ILE A 131 -10.90 18.51 -0.40
C ILE A 131 -11.64 19.79 0.04
N VAL A 132 -11.77 20.05 1.34
CA VAL A 132 -12.41 21.26 1.86
C VAL A 132 -11.66 22.51 1.43
N SER A 133 -10.33 22.50 1.53
CA SER A 133 -9.48 23.62 1.14
C SER A 133 -9.59 23.89 -0.38
N PHE A 134 -9.64 22.85 -1.19
CA PHE A 134 -9.89 22.98 -2.63
C PHE A 134 -11.27 23.59 -2.93
N LEU A 135 -12.31 23.09 -2.28
CA LEU A 135 -13.68 23.61 -2.49
C LEU A 135 -13.85 25.05 -2.02
N ARG A 136 -13.07 25.51 -1.04
CA ARG A 136 -13.03 26.90 -0.59
C ARG A 136 -12.19 27.82 -1.48
N GLY A 137 -11.37 27.25 -2.37
CA GLY A 137 -10.46 27.99 -3.22
C GLY A 137 -9.12 28.31 -2.56
N ASP A 138 -8.82 27.70 -1.40
CA ASP A 138 -7.53 27.85 -0.70
C ASP A 138 -6.43 27.04 -1.41
N LEU A 139 -6.80 25.95 -2.08
CA LEU A 139 -5.93 25.17 -2.96
C LEU A 139 -6.36 25.32 -4.41
N SER A 140 -5.39 25.50 -5.31
CA SER A 140 -5.63 25.55 -6.76
C SER A 140 -5.87 24.18 -7.39
N SER A 141 -5.43 23.11 -6.74
CA SER A 141 -5.60 21.73 -7.17
C SER A 141 -5.52 20.78 -5.97
N LEU A 142 -6.13 19.63 -6.09
CA LEU A 142 -5.94 18.54 -5.12
C LEU A 142 -4.53 17.93 -5.28
N PRO A 143 -3.86 17.52 -4.17
CA PRO A 143 -2.59 16.79 -4.23
C PRO A 143 -2.68 15.50 -5.04
N VAL A 144 -3.81 14.80 -4.96
CA VAL A 144 -4.17 13.64 -5.79
C VAL A 144 -5.54 13.90 -6.40
N GLY A 145 -5.57 14.07 -7.72
CA GLY A 145 -6.80 14.30 -8.46
C GLY A 145 -7.49 12.99 -8.90
N PRO A 146 -8.68 13.10 -9.51
CA PRO A 146 -9.42 11.94 -10.00
C PRO A 146 -8.63 11.13 -11.04
N LYS A 147 -7.82 11.77 -11.88
CA LYS A 147 -6.99 11.09 -12.90
C LYS A 147 -5.98 10.16 -12.24
N GLU A 148 -5.26 10.64 -11.25
CA GLU A 148 -4.25 9.87 -10.51
C GLU A 148 -4.90 8.71 -9.74
N ALA A 149 -6.05 8.95 -9.12
CA ALA A 149 -6.80 7.92 -8.42
C ALA A 149 -7.27 6.81 -9.36
N ILE A 150 -7.81 7.17 -10.53
CA ILE A 150 -8.23 6.21 -11.55
C ILE A 150 -7.00 5.44 -12.10
N ALA A 151 -5.89 6.14 -12.36
CA ALA A 151 -4.66 5.51 -12.83
C ALA A 151 -4.17 4.43 -11.85
N ALA A 152 -4.17 4.69 -10.55
CA ALA A 152 -3.80 3.70 -9.54
C ALA A 152 -4.73 2.48 -9.56
N GLY A 153 -6.05 2.68 -9.68
CA GLY A 153 -7.02 1.60 -9.81
C GLY A 153 -6.81 0.74 -11.07
N LEU A 154 -6.53 1.37 -12.21
CA LEU A 154 -6.26 0.67 -13.46
C LEU A 154 -5.00 -0.20 -13.38
N VAL A 155 -3.96 0.26 -12.68
CA VAL A 155 -2.76 -0.56 -12.42
C VAL A 155 -3.12 -1.79 -11.60
N ALA A 156 -3.88 -1.64 -10.53
CA ALA A 156 -4.31 -2.76 -9.70
C ALA A 156 -5.11 -3.80 -10.51
N MET A 157 -6.03 -3.35 -11.37
CA MET A 157 -6.80 -4.24 -12.24
C MET A 157 -5.90 -4.97 -13.27
N ALA A 158 -4.89 -4.30 -13.81
CA ALA A 158 -3.94 -4.92 -14.73
C ALA A 158 -3.04 -5.97 -14.03
N ILE A 159 -2.68 -5.75 -12.78
CA ILE A 159 -1.96 -6.75 -11.98
C ILE A 159 -2.83 -8.00 -11.80
N ASP A 160 -4.11 -7.83 -11.50
CA ASP A 160 -5.06 -8.96 -11.38
C ASP A 160 -5.23 -9.71 -12.70
N GLU A 161 -5.34 -8.99 -13.81
CA GLU A 161 -5.42 -9.59 -15.14
C GLU A 161 -4.15 -10.40 -15.47
N SER A 162 -2.98 -9.81 -15.24
CA SER A 162 -1.70 -10.49 -15.42
C SER A 162 -1.60 -11.76 -14.58
N MET A 163 -2.03 -11.70 -13.32
CA MET A 163 -2.05 -12.85 -12.43
C MET A 163 -2.99 -13.96 -12.93
N LYS A 164 -4.19 -13.59 -13.39
CA LYS A 164 -5.20 -14.56 -13.88
C LYS A 164 -4.78 -15.23 -15.19
N THR A 165 -4.15 -14.47 -16.08
CA THR A 165 -3.80 -14.94 -17.42
C THR A 165 -2.38 -15.51 -17.51
N GLY A 166 -1.50 -15.17 -16.57
CA GLY A 166 -0.06 -15.48 -16.64
C GLY A 166 0.66 -14.69 -17.75
N GLN A 167 0.06 -13.64 -18.27
CA GLN A 167 0.59 -12.86 -19.38
C GLN A 167 0.98 -11.44 -18.95
N ILE A 168 1.87 -10.81 -19.73
CA ILE A 168 2.16 -9.39 -19.60
C ILE A 168 0.94 -8.60 -20.12
N VAL A 169 0.48 -7.63 -19.34
CA VAL A 169 -0.60 -6.71 -19.72
C VAL A 169 0.00 -5.43 -20.25
N ASP A 170 -0.23 -5.13 -21.53
CA ASP A 170 0.14 -3.85 -22.14
C ASP A 170 -0.94 -2.79 -21.87
N MET A 171 -0.61 -1.81 -21.08
CA MET A 171 -1.54 -0.75 -20.68
C MET A 171 -1.54 0.47 -21.62
N THR A 172 -0.81 0.45 -22.74
CA THR A 172 -0.68 1.61 -23.64
C THR A 172 -2.04 2.18 -24.06
N LYS A 173 -2.96 1.31 -24.51
CA LYS A 173 -4.30 1.76 -24.93
C LYS A 173 -5.14 2.28 -23.75
N THR A 174 -4.97 1.71 -22.59
CA THR A 174 -5.65 2.15 -21.36
C THR A 174 -5.23 3.56 -20.97
N TRP A 175 -3.94 3.86 -21.05
CA TRP A 175 -3.41 5.20 -20.78
C TRP A 175 -3.88 6.21 -21.81
N GLN A 176 -3.83 5.87 -23.11
CA GLN A 176 -4.35 6.75 -24.17
C GLN A 176 -5.82 7.11 -23.94
N LYS A 177 -6.62 6.13 -23.52
CA LYS A 177 -8.04 6.37 -23.19
C LYS A 177 -8.19 7.27 -21.97
N LEU A 178 -7.43 7.01 -20.90
CA LEU A 178 -7.46 7.86 -19.70
C LEU A 178 -7.06 9.29 -20.02
N ASP A 179 -5.96 9.49 -20.78
CA ASP A 179 -5.48 10.81 -21.18
C ASP A 179 -6.49 11.58 -22.06
N SER A 180 -7.34 10.87 -22.81
CA SER A 180 -8.39 11.49 -23.62
C SER A 180 -9.58 11.99 -22.82
N LEU A 181 -9.72 11.62 -21.55
CA LEU A 181 -10.82 12.02 -20.67
C LEU A 181 -10.49 13.23 -19.81
N TYR A 182 -9.22 13.58 -19.72
CA TYR A 182 -8.67 14.67 -18.89
C TYR A 182 -7.70 15.55 -19.67
#